data_129ce38a7a5a6039c3dc4e5c178a7e4d
#
_entry.id   129ce38a7a5a6039c3dc4e5c178a7e4d
#
_cell.length_a   1.000
_cell.length_b   1.000
_cell.length_c   1.000
_cell.angle_alpha   90.00
_cell.angle_beta   90.00
_cell.angle_gamma   90.00
#
_symmetry.space_group_name_H-M   'P 1'
#
loop_
_entity.id
_entity.type
_entity.pdbx_description
1 polymer ?
#
loop_
_entity_poly.entity_id
_entity_poly.type
_entity_poly.pdbx_seq_one_letter_code
_entity_poly.pdbx_strand_id
1 'polypeptide(L)'
;MHPRVRREFERICSERHITGSILEVGALPDDETLLCMKSLKAATEKVGMNLAEPAIYRDFKIYKGNANCMDLFEDERFDVVICNAVIEHDKYFWNTLAEIKRVTKRGGLVVVGAPGYTYFGAERIKNVLAKTPLIRKLRLNQYLNMLFTATITFQIHDAPGDFYRFSPQAFRDVVFEDMDDVEISAIMLPPRIIGVGTKRAPRIDAMH
;
A
#
# COMPACT_ATOMS: atom_id res chain seq x y z
N MET A 1 10.71 5.16 7.68
CA MET A 1 10.24 4.67 6.34
C MET A 1 11.35 4.76 5.30
N HIS A 2 11.45 3.80 4.35
CA HIS A 2 12.47 3.84 3.28
C HIS A 2 12.21 4.99 2.29
N PRO A 3 13.23 5.79 1.87
CA PRO A 3 13.03 6.99 1.03
C PRO A 3 12.36 6.73 -0.33
N ARG A 4 12.55 5.56 -0.94
CA ARG A 4 11.89 5.19 -2.20
C ARG A 4 10.38 4.99 -2.02
N VAL A 5 9.97 4.39 -0.90
CA VAL A 5 8.57 4.18 -0.56
C VAL A 5 7.89 5.54 -0.36
N ARG A 6 8.49 6.41 0.48
CA ARG A 6 7.98 7.77 0.70
C ARG A 6 7.85 8.57 -0.60
N ARG A 7 8.85 8.44 -1.48
CA ARG A 7 8.84 9.15 -2.77
C ARG A 7 7.70 8.69 -3.68
N GLU A 8 7.36 7.40 -3.64
CA GLU A 8 6.25 6.87 -4.43
C GLU A 8 4.89 7.35 -3.89
N PHE A 9 4.69 7.36 -2.57
CA PHE A 9 3.50 7.99 -1.97
C PHE A 9 3.41 9.48 -2.33
N GLU A 10 4.53 10.20 -2.27
CA GLU A 10 4.61 11.62 -2.64
C GLU A 10 4.24 11.83 -4.10
N ARG A 11 4.72 10.97 -5.03
CA ARG A 11 4.36 11.01 -6.45
C ARG A 11 2.86 10.85 -6.65
N ILE A 12 2.29 9.76 -6.11
CA ILE A 12 0.87 9.45 -6.22
C ILE A 12 0.02 10.61 -5.69
N CYS A 13 0.33 11.12 -4.50
CA CYS A 13 -0.42 12.21 -3.89
C CYS A 13 -0.27 13.54 -4.65
N SER A 14 0.90 13.81 -5.23
CA SER A 14 1.13 15.01 -6.05
C SER A 14 0.33 14.97 -7.35
N GLU A 15 0.30 13.84 -8.05
CA GLU A 15 -0.43 13.66 -9.31
C GLU A 15 -1.94 13.74 -9.14
N ARG A 16 -2.44 13.35 -7.96
CA ARG A 16 -3.88 13.37 -7.63
C ARG A 16 -4.35 14.69 -7.01
N HIS A 17 -3.45 15.68 -6.84
CA HIS A 17 -3.77 17.03 -6.33
C HIS A 17 -4.62 17.01 -5.05
N ILE A 18 -4.15 16.30 -4.02
CA ILE A 18 -4.90 16.04 -2.80
C ILE A 18 -5.21 17.34 -2.04
N THR A 19 -6.50 17.52 -1.78
CA THR A 19 -7.08 18.56 -0.92
C THR A 19 -8.04 17.90 0.07
N GLY A 20 -8.76 18.58 0.87
CA GLY A 20 -9.78 17.98 1.75
C GLY A 20 -9.20 17.26 2.99
N SER A 21 -10.00 16.36 3.56
CA SER A 21 -9.69 15.65 4.81
C SER A 21 -8.93 14.34 4.54
N ILE A 22 -7.89 14.08 5.31
CA ILE A 22 -7.02 12.91 5.14
C ILE A 22 -6.93 12.11 6.44
N LEU A 23 -7.03 10.79 6.33
CA LEU A 23 -6.70 9.84 7.40
C LEU A 23 -5.43 9.05 7.03
N GLU A 24 -4.46 8.97 7.94
CA GLU A 24 -3.40 7.97 7.87
C GLU A 24 -3.65 6.87 8.91
N VAL A 25 -3.83 5.63 8.41
CA VAL A 25 -3.91 4.43 9.24
C VAL A 25 -2.50 3.91 9.48
N GLY A 26 -2.11 3.78 10.76
CA GLY A 26 -0.75 3.45 11.18
C GLY A 26 0.16 4.68 11.35
N ALA A 27 -0.41 5.87 11.54
CA ALA A 27 0.35 7.11 11.74
C ALA A 27 1.24 7.05 12.97
N LEU A 28 2.45 7.61 12.87
CA LEU A 28 3.40 7.74 13.96
C LEU A 28 3.59 9.22 14.32
N PRO A 29 3.85 9.56 15.60
CA PRO A 29 4.10 10.94 16.03
C PRO A 29 5.56 11.36 15.76
N ASP A 30 6.00 11.22 14.52
CA ASP A 30 7.36 11.59 14.08
C ASP A 30 7.36 12.03 12.59
N ASP A 31 8.52 12.42 12.07
CA ASP A 31 8.67 12.91 10.70
C ASP A 31 8.55 11.80 9.62
N GLU A 32 8.48 10.55 10.02
CA GLU A 32 8.27 9.42 9.10
C GLU A 32 6.81 9.24 8.70
N THR A 33 5.86 9.83 9.44
CA THR A 33 4.44 9.81 9.07
C THR A 33 4.22 10.37 7.67
N LEU A 34 3.29 9.78 6.93
CA LEU A 34 2.92 10.24 5.59
C LEU A 34 2.19 11.58 5.62
N LEU A 35 1.52 11.93 6.74
CA LEU A 35 0.85 13.23 6.91
C LEU A 35 1.81 14.43 6.82
N CYS A 36 3.12 14.19 6.98
CA CYS A 36 4.15 15.20 6.79
C CYS A 36 4.62 15.38 5.35
N MET A 37 4.02 14.69 4.38
CA MET A 37 4.38 14.83 2.96
C MET A 37 4.06 16.22 2.41
N LYS A 38 4.91 16.68 1.48
CA LYS A 38 4.73 18.00 0.84
C LYS A 38 3.49 18.07 -0.04
N SER A 39 3.16 16.96 -0.69
CA SER A 39 1.97 16.82 -1.52
C SER A 39 0.65 16.95 -0.75
N LEU A 40 0.69 16.81 0.59
CA LEU A 40 -0.48 16.94 1.47
C LEU A 40 -0.60 18.32 2.13
N LYS A 41 0.16 19.32 1.68
CA LYS A 41 0.09 20.67 2.27
C LYS A 41 -1.23 21.38 2.05
N ALA A 42 -1.93 21.06 0.95
CA ALA A 42 -3.24 21.63 0.62
C ALA A 42 -4.41 20.93 1.32
N ALA A 43 -4.16 19.90 2.10
CA ALA A 43 -5.18 19.23 2.89
C ALA A 43 -5.80 20.18 3.93
N THR A 44 -7.12 20.17 4.02
CA THR A 44 -7.86 20.99 4.98
C THR A 44 -7.86 20.41 6.39
N GLU A 45 -7.70 19.10 6.49
CA GLU A 45 -7.63 18.38 7.75
C GLU A 45 -6.73 17.15 7.61
N LYS A 46 -5.93 16.89 8.63
CA LYS A 46 -5.07 15.71 8.72
C LYS A 46 -5.35 14.98 10.03
N VAL A 47 -5.62 13.70 9.94
CA VAL A 47 -5.90 12.83 11.08
C VAL A 47 -5.05 11.58 10.98
N GLY A 48 -4.44 11.17 12.09
CA GLY A 48 -3.76 9.90 12.23
C GLY A 48 -4.55 8.92 13.10
N MET A 49 -4.35 7.64 12.91
CA MET A 49 -4.82 6.57 13.80
C MET A 49 -3.73 5.51 13.97
N ASN A 50 -3.57 5.01 15.20
CA ASN A 50 -2.63 3.94 15.53
C ASN A 50 -3.15 3.13 16.72
N LEU A 51 -2.59 1.95 16.96
CA LEU A 51 -2.84 1.13 18.17
C LEU A 51 -2.18 1.72 19.42
N ALA A 52 -1.15 2.57 19.28
CA ALA A 52 -0.46 3.24 20.35
C ALA A 52 -1.32 4.32 21.05
N GLU A 53 -0.82 4.87 22.15
CA GLU A 53 -1.52 5.95 22.86
C GLU A 53 -1.73 7.18 21.96
N PRO A 54 -2.83 7.92 22.18
CA PRO A 54 -3.13 9.11 21.39
C PRO A 54 -2.00 10.14 21.48
N ALA A 55 -1.73 10.84 20.38
CA ALA A 55 -0.71 11.87 20.32
C ALA A 55 -1.17 13.07 19.50
N ILE A 56 -0.54 14.21 19.75
CA ILE A 56 -0.60 15.37 18.86
C ILE A 56 0.80 15.54 18.28
N TYR A 57 0.88 15.60 16.96
CA TYR A 57 2.15 15.83 16.29
C TYR A 57 1.97 16.93 15.25
N ARG A 58 2.78 18.01 15.33
CA ARG A 58 2.64 19.21 14.50
C ARG A 58 1.21 19.78 14.56
N ASP A 59 0.50 19.78 13.44
CA ASP A 59 -0.83 20.34 13.23
C ASP A 59 -1.96 19.29 13.19
N PHE A 60 -1.67 18.01 13.50
CA PHE A 60 -2.65 16.93 13.45
C PHE A 60 -2.68 16.07 14.71
N LYS A 61 -3.82 15.41 14.91
CA LYS A 61 -4.05 14.46 16.00
C LYS A 61 -3.92 13.04 15.49
N ILE A 62 -3.32 12.18 16.31
CA ILE A 62 -3.28 10.73 16.13
C ILE A 62 -4.14 10.11 17.21
N TYR A 63 -5.19 9.42 16.81
CA TYR A 63 -6.12 8.74 17.71
C TYR A 63 -5.65 7.30 17.97
N LYS A 64 -5.90 6.82 19.18
CA LYS A 64 -5.79 5.40 19.48
C LYS A 64 -7.00 4.68 18.90
N GLY A 65 -6.77 3.66 18.07
CA GLY A 65 -7.85 2.89 17.46
C GLY A 65 -7.33 1.64 16.78
N ASN A 66 -8.24 0.69 16.58
CA ASN A 66 -7.98 -0.54 15.86
C ASN A 66 -8.48 -0.39 14.41
N ALA A 67 -7.59 -0.62 13.45
CA ALA A 67 -7.92 -0.52 12.03
C ALA A 67 -9.01 -1.52 11.57
N ASN A 68 -9.22 -2.60 12.32
CA ASN A 68 -10.30 -3.56 12.07
C ASN A 68 -11.69 -3.06 12.51
N CYS A 69 -11.76 -1.95 13.26
CA CYS A 69 -12.99 -1.37 13.79
C CYS A 69 -12.74 0.12 14.07
N MET A 70 -12.99 0.96 13.07
CA MET A 70 -12.74 2.41 13.14
C MET A 70 -13.97 3.18 13.63
N ASP A 71 -14.58 2.75 14.74
CA ASP A 71 -15.81 3.35 15.31
C ASP A 71 -15.68 4.83 15.66
N LEU A 72 -14.44 5.33 15.74
CA LEU A 72 -14.14 6.75 15.94
C LEU A 72 -14.53 7.64 14.76
N PHE A 73 -14.75 7.03 13.59
CA PHE A 73 -15.00 7.74 12.36
C PHE A 73 -16.30 7.28 11.72
N GLU A 74 -17.11 8.26 11.32
CA GLU A 74 -18.33 8.03 10.56
C GLU A 74 -18.03 7.51 9.15
N ASP A 75 -19.03 6.94 8.51
CA ASP A 75 -18.97 6.55 7.10
C ASP A 75 -18.68 7.76 6.23
N GLU A 76 -17.89 7.56 5.19
CA GLU A 76 -17.62 8.58 4.18
C GLU A 76 -17.04 9.90 4.76
N ARG A 77 -16.22 9.80 5.81
CA ARG A 77 -15.66 10.95 6.54
C ARG A 77 -14.49 11.62 5.81
N PHE A 78 -13.62 10.83 5.13
CA PHE A 78 -12.36 11.31 4.59
C PHE A 78 -12.33 11.34 3.07
N ASP A 79 -11.76 12.42 2.51
CA ASP A 79 -11.52 12.52 1.07
C ASP A 79 -10.40 11.59 0.62
N VAL A 80 -9.43 11.34 1.51
CA VAL A 80 -8.29 10.45 1.26
C VAL A 80 -7.98 9.61 2.48
N VAL A 81 -7.77 8.31 2.28
CA VAL A 81 -7.24 7.41 3.31
C VAL A 81 -5.92 6.80 2.82
N ILE A 82 -4.89 6.96 3.64
CA ILE A 82 -3.54 6.44 3.38
C ILE A 82 -3.20 5.39 4.42
N CYS A 83 -2.68 4.24 3.99
CA CYS A 83 -2.28 3.14 4.87
C CYS A 83 -0.95 2.56 4.37
N ASN A 84 0.09 2.56 5.19
CA ASN A 84 1.37 1.96 4.82
C ASN A 84 1.94 1.13 5.95
N ALA A 85 2.37 -0.09 5.62
CA ALA A 85 2.99 -1.02 6.55
C ALA A 85 2.09 -1.33 7.78
N VAL A 86 0.82 -1.62 7.53
CA VAL A 86 -0.18 -2.02 8.54
C VAL A 86 -0.79 -3.37 8.20
N ILE A 87 -1.26 -3.56 6.95
CA ILE A 87 -2.03 -4.75 6.57
C ILE A 87 -1.22 -6.05 6.61
N GLU A 88 0.10 -5.99 6.53
CA GLU A 88 0.98 -7.15 6.73
C GLU A 88 1.04 -7.62 8.19
N HIS A 89 0.80 -6.71 9.13
CA HIS A 89 0.80 -6.95 10.57
C HIS A 89 -0.59 -7.27 11.12
N ASP A 90 -1.61 -7.16 10.29
CA ASP A 90 -3.00 -7.39 10.66
C ASP A 90 -3.45 -8.78 10.22
N LYS A 91 -3.71 -9.65 11.20
CA LYS A 91 -4.18 -11.01 10.94
C LYS A 91 -5.51 -11.03 10.15
N TYR A 92 -6.32 -10.01 10.30
CA TYR A 92 -7.64 -9.87 9.69
C TYR A 92 -7.70 -8.66 8.76
N PHE A 93 -6.65 -8.45 7.96
CA PHE A 93 -6.45 -7.26 7.11
C PHE A 93 -7.64 -6.92 6.21
N TRP A 94 -8.49 -7.88 5.87
CA TRP A 94 -9.72 -7.62 5.11
C TRP A 94 -10.72 -6.76 5.88
N ASN A 95 -10.76 -6.84 7.23
CA ASN A 95 -11.56 -5.94 8.06
C ASN A 95 -11.00 -4.52 8.00
N THR A 96 -9.67 -4.37 8.11
CA THR A 96 -8.99 -3.08 7.90
C THR A 96 -9.32 -2.48 6.53
N LEU A 97 -9.30 -3.29 5.45
CA LEU A 97 -9.67 -2.82 4.12
C LEU A 97 -11.14 -2.40 4.03
N ALA A 98 -12.04 -3.16 4.66
CA ALA A 98 -13.46 -2.81 4.71
C ALA A 98 -13.68 -1.47 5.43
N GLU A 99 -13.02 -1.26 6.57
CA GLU A 99 -13.08 -0.01 7.32
C GLU A 99 -12.46 1.17 6.58
N ILE A 100 -11.29 0.98 5.94
CA ILE A 100 -10.69 1.99 5.06
C ILE A 100 -11.68 2.42 3.98
N LYS A 101 -12.31 1.44 3.31
CA LYS A 101 -13.32 1.73 2.29
C LYS A 101 -14.56 2.41 2.89
N ARG A 102 -15.02 2.00 4.08
CA ARG A 102 -16.18 2.59 4.77
C ARG A 102 -15.96 4.07 5.06
N VAL A 103 -14.86 4.42 5.71
CA VAL A 103 -14.56 5.79 6.13
C VAL A 103 -14.13 6.71 5.00
N THR A 104 -13.75 6.16 3.83
CA THR A 104 -13.46 6.94 2.63
C THR A 104 -14.75 7.40 1.97
N LYS A 105 -14.84 8.67 1.59
CA LYS A 105 -15.96 9.23 0.81
C LYS A 105 -16.09 8.52 -0.53
N ARG A 106 -17.28 8.53 -1.10
CA ARG A 106 -17.50 8.14 -2.49
C ARG A 106 -16.75 9.10 -3.41
N GLY A 107 -16.02 8.57 -4.38
CA GLY A 107 -15.09 9.33 -5.20
C GLY A 107 -13.78 9.70 -4.47
N GLY A 108 -13.67 9.34 -3.18
CA GLY A 108 -12.45 9.54 -2.40
C GLY A 108 -11.35 8.54 -2.75
N LEU A 109 -10.12 8.89 -2.38
CA LEU A 109 -8.93 8.17 -2.74
C LEU A 109 -8.46 7.25 -1.61
N VAL A 110 -8.07 6.03 -1.95
CA VAL A 110 -7.39 5.09 -1.04
C VAL A 110 -5.99 4.81 -1.56
N VAL A 111 -4.98 4.96 -0.71
CA VAL A 111 -3.59 4.64 -1.03
C VAL A 111 -3.05 3.64 0.00
N VAL A 112 -2.68 2.45 -0.45
CA VAL A 112 -2.18 1.39 0.43
C VAL A 112 -0.79 0.96 0.01
N GLY A 113 0.11 0.78 0.98
CA GLY A 113 1.44 0.24 0.76
C GLY A 113 1.76 -0.90 1.73
N ALA A 114 2.34 -1.99 1.22
CA ALA A 114 2.74 -3.14 2.02
C ALA A 114 3.99 -3.83 1.44
N PRO A 115 4.74 -4.64 2.23
CA PRO A 115 5.78 -5.48 1.70
C PRO A 115 5.21 -6.50 0.70
N GLY A 116 5.92 -6.67 -0.39
CA GLY A 116 5.46 -7.50 -1.49
C GLY A 116 6.47 -8.49 -1.99
N TYR A 117 6.05 -9.25 -2.98
CA TYR A 117 6.92 -10.09 -3.79
C TYR A 117 7.33 -9.30 -5.03
N THR A 118 8.62 -9.33 -5.35
CA THR A 118 9.11 -8.86 -6.65
C THR A 118 10.02 -9.94 -7.25
N TYR A 119 9.99 -10.07 -8.55
CA TYR A 119 10.86 -10.99 -9.28
C TYR A 119 11.78 -10.19 -10.21
N PHE A 120 12.91 -10.76 -10.49
CA PHE A 120 13.97 -10.06 -11.24
C PHE A 120 13.64 -9.77 -12.70
N GLY A 121 12.48 -10.00 -13.22
CA GLY A 121 12.08 -9.58 -14.58
C GLY A 121 13.12 -9.77 -15.71
N ALA A 122 14.12 -10.61 -15.48
CA ALA A 122 15.31 -10.71 -16.29
C ALA A 122 15.21 -11.87 -17.30
N GLU A 123 14.04 -12.09 -17.86
CA GLU A 123 13.83 -13.18 -18.85
C GLU A 123 14.81 -13.09 -20.02
N ARG A 124 15.16 -11.89 -20.48
CA ARG A 124 16.16 -11.71 -21.54
C ARG A 124 17.51 -12.25 -21.12
N ILE A 125 17.96 -11.94 -19.89
CA ILE A 125 19.23 -12.43 -19.34
C ILE A 125 19.17 -13.94 -19.16
N LYS A 126 18.09 -14.47 -18.60
CA LYS A 126 17.84 -15.92 -18.48
C LYS A 126 17.98 -16.62 -19.82
N ASN A 127 17.32 -16.12 -20.86
CA ASN A 127 17.32 -16.72 -22.20
C ASN A 127 18.72 -16.68 -22.85
N VAL A 128 19.51 -15.64 -22.61
CA VAL A 128 20.90 -15.56 -23.06
C VAL A 128 21.78 -16.56 -22.32
N LEU A 129 21.68 -16.60 -20.98
CA LEU A 129 22.47 -17.53 -20.15
C LEU A 129 22.14 -18.99 -20.47
N ALA A 130 20.86 -19.33 -20.65
CA ALA A 130 20.41 -20.68 -20.97
C ALA A 130 20.96 -21.20 -22.32
N LYS A 131 21.34 -20.30 -23.23
CA LYS A 131 21.93 -20.64 -24.54
C LYS A 131 23.45 -20.87 -24.45
N THR A 132 24.12 -20.54 -23.34
CA THR A 132 25.57 -20.73 -23.22
C THR A 132 25.93 -22.22 -23.16
N PRO A 133 26.93 -22.69 -23.93
CA PRO A 133 27.29 -24.11 -24.00
C PRO A 133 27.65 -24.70 -22.62
N LEU A 134 28.31 -23.93 -21.77
CA LEU A 134 28.71 -24.35 -20.42
C LEU A 134 27.51 -24.69 -19.54
N ILE A 135 26.49 -23.81 -19.52
CA ILE A 135 25.27 -23.98 -18.72
C ILE A 135 24.51 -25.21 -19.20
N ARG A 136 24.43 -25.40 -20.51
CA ARG A 136 23.78 -26.55 -21.13
C ARG A 136 24.55 -27.86 -20.83
N LYS A 137 25.88 -27.83 -20.90
CA LYS A 137 26.73 -29.00 -20.61
C LYS A 137 26.64 -29.44 -19.14
N LEU A 138 26.61 -28.49 -18.22
CA LEU A 138 26.53 -28.75 -16.77
C LEU A 138 25.09 -28.98 -16.27
N ARG A 139 24.08 -29.02 -17.15
CA ARG A 139 22.66 -29.16 -16.81
C ARG A 139 22.16 -28.16 -15.79
N LEU A 140 22.72 -26.94 -15.77
CA LEU A 140 22.39 -25.87 -14.82
C LEU A 140 21.07 -25.15 -15.15
N ASN A 141 20.41 -25.48 -16.25
CA ASN A 141 19.16 -24.83 -16.66
C ASN A 141 18.06 -24.89 -15.60
N GLN A 142 17.96 -25.98 -14.83
CA GLN A 142 16.98 -26.10 -13.75
C GLN A 142 17.25 -25.09 -12.62
N TYR A 143 18.51 -24.88 -12.24
CA TYR A 143 18.89 -23.93 -11.22
C TYR A 143 18.74 -22.49 -11.69
N LEU A 144 19.04 -22.21 -12.95
CA LEU A 144 18.74 -20.92 -13.56
C LEU A 144 17.24 -20.65 -13.57
N ASN A 145 16.41 -21.62 -13.97
CA ASN A 145 14.98 -21.47 -13.92
C ASN A 145 14.50 -21.16 -12.50
N MET A 146 14.96 -21.91 -11.51
CA MET A 146 14.62 -21.66 -10.10
C MET A 146 15.02 -20.25 -9.65
N LEU A 147 16.26 -19.82 -9.97
CA LEU A 147 16.77 -18.50 -9.60
C LEU A 147 15.93 -17.37 -10.24
N PHE A 148 15.60 -17.48 -11.52
CA PHE A 148 14.89 -16.45 -12.26
C PHE A 148 13.37 -16.47 -12.06
N THR A 149 12.82 -17.53 -11.46
CA THR A 149 11.42 -17.61 -11.05
C THR A 149 11.24 -17.36 -9.55
N ALA A 150 12.34 -17.30 -8.78
CA ALA A 150 12.28 -16.95 -7.38
C ALA A 150 11.83 -15.51 -7.19
N THR A 151 11.03 -15.29 -6.16
CA THR A 151 10.62 -13.96 -5.73
C THR A 151 11.47 -13.49 -4.56
N ILE A 152 11.73 -12.19 -4.48
CA ILE A 152 12.41 -11.55 -3.36
C ILE A 152 11.36 -10.84 -2.52
N THR A 153 11.47 -10.98 -1.21
CA THR A 153 10.62 -10.29 -0.25
C THR A 153 11.44 -9.83 0.95
N PHE A 154 10.85 -9.01 1.82
CA PHE A 154 11.45 -8.64 3.08
C PHE A 154 11.54 -9.80 4.05
N GLN A 155 12.56 -9.75 4.93
CA GLN A 155 12.64 -10.61 6.08
C GLN A 155 11.42 -10.39 6.99
N ILE A 156 10.90 -11.48 7.54
CA ILE A 156 9.85 -11.46 8.55
C ILE A 156 10.39 -10.79 9.82
N HIS A 157 9.58 -9.93 10.43
CA HIS A 157 9.92 -9.23 11.67
C HIS A 157 8.71 -9.22 12.63
N ASP A 158 8.96 -9.42 13.91
CA ASP A 158 7.91 -9.52 14.93
C ASP A 158 7.63 -8.17 15.59
N ALA A 159 6.74 -7.36 15.02
CA ALA A 159 6.30 -6.13 15.66
C ALA A 159 4.92 -5.67 15.16
N PRO A 160 3.83 -6.04 15.75
CA PRO A 160 3.47 -7.08 16.74
C PRO A 160 3.27 -8.49 16.15
N GLY A 161 3.36 -8.64 14.85
CA GLY A 161 3.27 -9.87 14.04
C GLY A 161 3.56 -9.53 12.60
N ASP A 162 3.84 -10.51 11.76
CA ASP A 162 4.15 -10.30 10.35
C ASP A 162 3.60 -11.47 9.54
N PHE A 163 2.34 -11.32 9.08
CA PHE A 163 1.54 -12.41 8.55
C PHE A 163 1.59 -12.49 7.02
N TYR A 164 1.70 -11.34 6.33
CA TYR A 164 1.45 -11.30 4.89
C TYR A 164 2.54 -10.63 4.08
N ARG A 165 2.69 -11.14 2.86
CA ARG A 165 3.39 -10.51 1.75
C ARG A 165 2.46 -10.53 0.55
N PHE A 166 2.39 -9.43 -0.17
CA PHE A 166 1.40 -9.25 -1.22
C PHE A 166 2.03 -9.31 -2.61
N SER A 167 1.27 -9.82 -3.58
CA SER A 167 1.61 -9.70 -5.00
C SER A 167 0.92 -8.48 -5.62
N PRO A 168 1.39 -7.96 -6.77
CA PRO A 168 0.65 -6.94 -7.51
C PRO A 168 -0.78 -7.38 -7.87
N GLN A 169 -0.98 -8.68 -8.12
CA GLN A 169 -2.30 -9.24 -8.37
C GLN A 169 -3.18 -9.17 -7.11
N ALA A 170 -2.67 -9.57 -5.95
CA ALA A 170 -3.43 -9.47 -4.69
C ALA A 170 -3.85 -8.03 -4.40
N PHE A 171 -2.99 -7.05 -4.71
CA PHE A 171 -3.36 -5.64 -4.57
C PHE A 171 -4.51 -5.27 -5.50
N ARG A 172 -4.46 -5.66 -6.78
CA ARG A 172 -5.52 -5.34 -7.74
C ARG A 172 -6.83 -6.04 -7.41
N ASP A 173 -6.78 -7.35 -7.13
CA ASP A 173 -7.97 -8.21 -7.11
C ASP A 173 -8.58 -8.35 -5.70
N VAL A 174 -7.81 -7.99 -4.63
CA VAL A 174 -8.28 -8.09 -3.23
C VAL A 174 -8.27 -6.72 -2.54
N VAL A 175 -7.11 -6.04 -2.51
CA VAL A 175 -6.99 -4.76 -1.77
C VAL A 175 -7.87 -3.68 -2.42
N PHE A 176 -7.82 -3.58 -3.74
CA PHE A 176 -8.55 -2.59 -4.53
C PHE A 176 -9.78 -3.17 -5.26
N GLU A 177 -10.26 -4.33 -4.79
CA GLU A 177 -11.55 -4.86 -5.26
C GLU A 177 -12.64 -3.79 -5.13
N ASP A 178 -13.49 -3.68 -6.16
CA ASP A 178 -14.59 -2.70 -6.25
C ASP A 178 -14.17 -1.21 -6.24
N MET A 179 -12.92 -0.91 -6.54
CA MET A 179 -12.46 0.47 -6.73
C MET A 179 -12.24 0.79 -8.21
N ASP A 180 -12.31 2.07 -8.55
CA ASP A 180 -12.04 2.59 -9.88
C ASP A 180 -10.65 3.22 -9.96
N ASP A 181 -10.13 3.45 -11.17
CA ASP A 181 -8.84 4.10 -11.46
C ASP A 181 -7.65 3.49 -10.68
N VAL A 182 -7.64 2.15 -10.60
CA VAL A 182 -6.63 1.43 -9.82
C VAL A 182 -5.28 1.44 -10.52
N GLU A 183 -4.28 1.99 -9.85
CA GLU A 183 -2.87 1.97 -10.25
C GLU A 183 -2.05 1.19 -9.20
N ILE A 184 -1.21 0.26 -9.65
CA ILE A 184 -0.34 -0.55 -8.79
C ILE A 184 1.11 -0.34 -9.17
N SER A 185 1.91 0.13 -8.23
CA SER A 185 3.36 0.30 -8.34
C SER A 185 4.09 -0.77 -7.54
N ALA A 186 5.06 -1.43 -8.16
CA ALA A 186 5.93 -2.39 -7.49
C ALA A 186 7.35 -1.83 -7.39
N ILE A 187 7.88 -1.73 -6.18
CA ILE A 187 9.26 -1.34 -5.90
C ILE A 187 10.05 -2.62 -5.59
N MET A 188 11.22 -2.79 -6.25
CA MET A 188 12.04 -3.98 -6.02
C MET A 188 12.94 -3.85 -4.78
N LEU A 189 13.49 -2.67 -4.53
CA LEU A 189 14.42 -2.42 -3.43
C LEU A 189 14.03 -1.17 -2.66
N PRO A 190 13.41 -1.35 -1.53
CA PRO A 190 12.93 -2.58 -0.88
C PRO A 190 11.71 -3.19 -1.59
N PRO A 191 11.48 -4.53 -1.49
CA PRO A 191 10.32 -5.14 -2.14
C PRO A 191 9.01 -4.67 -1.50
N ARG A 192 8.37 -3.72 -2.15
CA ARG A 192 7.11 -3.08 -1.72
C ARG A 192 6.14 -2.98 -2.87
N ILE A 193 4.86 -3.08 -2.54
CA ILE A 193 3.76 -2.78 -3.46
C ILE A 193 3.00 -1.61 -2.89
N ILE A 194 2.70 -0.64 -3.73
CA ILE A 194 1.89 0.51 -3.38
C ILE A 194 0.79 0.60 -4.44
N GLY A 195 -0.44 0.66 -3.99
CA GLY A 195 -1.60 0.83 -4.84
C GLY A 195 -2.37 2.09 -4.49
N VAL A 196 -3.06 2.61 -5.46
CA VAL A 196 -4.03 3.69 -5.32
C VAL A 196 -5.28 3.34 -6.10
N GLY A 197 -6.44 3.70 -5.58
CA GLY A 197 -7.73 3.53 -6.23
C GLY A 197 -8.74 4.53 -5.72
N THR A 198 -9.78 4.77 -6.49
CA THR A 198 -10.89 5.67 -6.16
C THR A 198 -12.10 4.85 -5.71
N LYS A 199 -12.67 5.15 -4.55
CA LYS A 199 -13.91 4.49 -4.09
C LYS A 199 -15.05 4.83 -5.04
N ARG A 200 -15.71 3.80 -5.57
CA ARG A 200 -16.82 3.97 -6.52
C ARG A 200 -17.92 4.89 -5.97
N ALA A 201 -18.32 5.84 -6.79
CA ALA A 201 -19.57 6.53 -6.60
C ALA A 201 -20.75 5.56 -6.89
N PRO A 202 -21.96 5.75 -6.30
CA PRO A 202 -23.12 4.96 -6.69
C PRO A 202 -23.32 5.15 -8.19
N ARG A 203 -23.54 4.04 -8.91
CA ARG A 203 -24.07 4.16 -10.26
C ARG A 203 -25.44 4.83 -10.12
N ILE A 204 -25.58 6.01 -10.69
CA ILE A 204 -26.89 6.57 -10.95
C ILE A 204 -27.42 5.69 -12.09
N ASP A 205 -28.13 4.61 -11.74
CA ASP A 205 -28.89 3.89 -12.74
C ASP A 205 -29.84 4.91 -13.34
N ALA A 206 -29.60 5.24 -14.61
CA ALA A 206 -30.50 6.08 -15.36
C ALA A 206 -31.85 5.36 -15.34
N MET A 207 -32.76 5.84 -14.50
CA MET A 207 -34.17 5.44 -14.56
C MET A 207 -34.67 5.87 -15.94
N HIS A 208 -34.78 4.91 -16.83
CA HIS A 208 -35.52 5.02 -18.09
C HIS A 208 -36.93 4.51 -17.89
#